data_73c65158e1e0c99da74527e25f1d7952
#
_entry.id   73c65158e1e0c99da74527e25f1d7952
#
_cell.length_a   1.000
_cell.length_b   1.000
_cell.length_c   1.000
_cell.angle_alpha   90.00
_cell.angle_beta   90.00
_cell.angle_gamma   90.00
#
_symmetry.space_group_name_H-M   'P 1'
#
loop_
_entity.id
_entity.type
_entity.pdbx_description
1 polymer ?
#
loop_
_entity_poly.entity_id
_entity_poly.type
_entity_poly.pdbx_seq_one_letter_code
_entity_poly.pdbx_strand_id
1 'polypeptide(L)'
;NADLQSAKAAVQTAKINLDRTEISAPLSGLISKSSVSVGTLVSNNQMTALATIYQIDPMNVDLTESVEKLVKAKRQNDLGADEEASRNLQNLNVPVKLLFDDGKEYSQVGKLEFVDVGVDVNTSTMTLRASFANPKYHLMPGMFVRAKVQIGVDEYALLIPQKAVLRDNRGNAYVFIAEGLSPNQAVSEEAPAKAKSVRKFVTLGDTYGENWLVTEGLKDGDSVILEGIQKVTDNGDLNVIKINDINIPKDADYLVENSMKKNEIAATVAESTGGNA
;
A
#
# COMPACT_ATOMS: atom_id res chain seq x y z
N ASN A 1 -51.99 -45.73 -4.30
CA ASN A 1 -51.03 -44.73 -3.72
C ASN A 1 -49.68 -44.75 -4.43
N ALA A 2 -49.15 -45.91 -4.88
CA ALA A 2 -47.87 -46.00 -5.59
C ALA A 2 -47.93 -45.36 -6.97
N ASP A 3 -48.99 -45.58 -7.72
CA ASP A 3 -49.17 -44.99 -9.06
C ASP A 3 -49.29 -43.46 -9.01
N LEU A 4 -49.93 -42.94 -7.95
CA LEU A 4 -50.03 -41.49 -7.72
C LEU A 4 -48.65 -40.89 -7.44
N GLN A 5 -47.83 -41.59 -6.64
CA GLN A 5 -46.45 -41.13 -6.35
C GLN A 5 -45.58 -41.20 -7.62
N SER A 6 -45.69 -42.23 -8.39
CA SER A 6 -44.96 -42.38 -9.67
C SER A 6 -45.37 -41.26 -10.66
N ALA A 7 -46.64 -40.98 -10.80
CA ALA A 7 -47.11 -39.91 -11.65
C ALA A 7 -46.62 -38.51 -11.19
N LYS A 8 -46.62 -38.26 -9.87
CA LYS A 8 -46.07 -37.03 -9.31
C LYS A 8 -44.57 -36.88 -9.57
N ALA A 9 -43.80 -37.98 -9.42
CA ALA A 9 -42.37 -37.96 -9.72
C ALA A 9 -42.09 -37.67 -11.22
N ALA A 10 -42.87 -38.23 -12.11
CA ALA A 10 -42.76 -37.97 -13.53
C ALA A 10 -43.06 -36.50 -13.90
N VAL A 11 -44.10 -35.91 -13.31
CA VAL A 11 -44.39 -34.47 -13.44
C VAL A 11 -43.30 -33.61 -12.91
N GLN A 12 -42.73 -33.96 -11.76
CA GLN A 12 -41.61 -33.23 -11.14
C GLN A 12 -40.37 -33.24 -12.05
N THR A 13 -40.05 -34.43 -12.61
CA THR A 13 -38.93 -34.56 -13.56
C THR A 13 -39.15 -33.73 -14.84
N ALA A 14 -40.33 -33.76 -15.39
CA ALA A 14 -40.67 -32.96 -16.58
C ALA A 14 -40.58 -31.45 -16.27
N LYS A 15 -41.01 -31.01 -15.08
CA LYS A 15 -40.90 -29.62 -14.65
C LYS A 15 -39.43 -29.19 -14.47
N ILE A 16 -38.60 -30.01 -13.85
CA ILE A 16 -37.16 -29.72 -13.71
C ILE A 16 -36.52 -29.62 -15.11
N ASN A 17 -36.86 -30.49 -16.04
CA ASN A 17 -36.32 -30.41 -17.39
C ASN A 17 -36.76 -29.14 -18.12
N LEU A 18 -37.98 -28.68 -17.90
CA LEU A 18 -38.48 -27.42 -18.46
C LEU A 18 -37.74 -26.23 -17.82
N ASP A 19 -37.62 -26.21 -16.49
CA ASP A 19 -36.93 -25.12 -15.78
C ASP A 19 -35.46 -24.99 -16.23
N ARG A 20 -34.80 -26.09 -16.59
CA ARG A 20 -33.43 -26.10 -17.15
C ARG A 20 -33.31 -25.56 -18.57
N THR A 21 -34.40 -25.38 -19.30
CA THR A 21 -34.35 -24.73 -20.62
C THR A 21 -34.24 -23.22 -20.54
N GLU A 22 -34.54 -22.66 -19.36
CA GLU A 22 -34.37 -21.25 -19.08
C GLU A 22 -33.09 -21.03 -18.26
N ILE A 23 -32.09 -20.42 -18.89
CA ILE A 23 -30.78 -20.17 -18.27
C ILE A 23 -30.75 -18.73 -17.76
N SER A 24 -30.79 -18.58 -16.45
CA SER A 24 -30.73 -17.28 -15.81
C SER A 24 -29.32 -17.00 -15.24
N ALA A 25 -28.99 -15.71 -15.08
CA ALA A 25 -27.74 -15.29 -14.49
C ALA A 25 -27.69 -15.66 -12.98
N PRO A 26 -26.67 -16.39 -12.50
CA PRO A 26 -26.57 -16.79 -11.10
C PRO A 26 -26.15 -15.64 -10.18
N LEU A 27 -25.60 -14.56 -10.74
CA LEU A 27 -25.16 -13.37 -10.00
C LEU A 27 -25.39 -12.09 -10.82
N SER A 28 -25.42 -10.96 -10.13
CA SER A 28 -25.46 -9.64 -10.77
C SER A 28 -24.07 -9.21 -11.23
N GLY A 29 -23.96 -8.75 -12.47
CA GLY A 29 -22.68 -8.35 -13.02
C GLY A 29 -22.76 -7.97 -14.48
N LEU A 30 -21.61 -7.77 -15.12
CA LEU A 30 -21.48 -7.48 -16.53
C LEU A 30 -21.28 -8.80 -17.31
N ILE A 31 -22.14 -9.05 -18.27
CA ILE A 31 -22.02 -10.23 -19.11
C ILE A 31 -21.01 -9.98 -20.24
N SER A 32 -20.16 -10.95 -20.51
CA SER A 32 -19.23 -10.93 -21.65
C SER A 32 -19.98 -11.26 -22.96
N LYS A 33 -19.23 -11.26 -24.07
CA LYS A 33 -19.76 -11.76 -25.35
C LYS A 33 -20.23 -13.21 -25.22
N SER A 34 -21.35 -13.56 -25.87
CA SER A 34 -21.79 -14.93 -25.97
C SER A 34 -20.77 -15.77 -26.75
N SER A 35 -20.48 -16.95 -26.23
CA SER A 35 -19.63 -17.95 -26.91
C SER A 35 -20.44 -18.79 -27.94
N VAL A 36 -21.76 -18.67 -27.93
CA VAL A 36 -22.68 -19.42 -28.80
C VAL A 36 -23.58 -18.45 -29.55
N SER A 37 -24.04 -18.88 -30.74
CA SER A 37 -24.95 -18.13 -31.58
C SER A 37 -26.35 -18.75 -31.55
N VAL A 38 -27.35 -17.97 -31.93
CA VAL A 38 -28.73 -18.49 -32.09
C VAL A 38 -28.74 -19.65 -33.07
N GLY A 39 -29.34 -20.77 -32.68
CA GLY A 39 -29.36 -22.00 -33.46
C GLY A 39 -28.26 -23.00 -33.13
N THR A 40 -27.30 -22.63 -32.25
CA THR A 40 -26.30 -23.60 -31.79
C THR A 40 -26.92 -24.58 -30.80
N LEU A 41 -26.66 -25.86 -31.01
CA LEU A 41 -27.09 -26.91 -30.08
C LEU A 41 -26.22 -26.84 -28.82
N VAL A 42 -26.85 -26.67 -27.68
CA VAL A 42 -26.21 -26.70 -26.37
C VAL A 42 -26.62 -27.96 -25.61
N SER A 43 -25.73 -28.52 -24.83
CA SER A 43 -25.96 -29.74 -24.08
C SER A 43 -25.71 -29.52 -22.60
N ASN A 44 -26.42 -30.27 -21.78
CA ASN A 44 -26.12 -30.29 -20.33
C ASN A 44 -24.69 -30.78 -20.11
N ASN A 45 -23.97 -30.14 -19.22
CA ASN A 45 -22.54 -30.42 -18.89
C ASN A 45 -21.54 -30.20 -20.05
N GLN A 46 -21.85 -29.33 -21.01
CA GLN A 46 -20.82 -28.92 -21.98
C GLN A 46 -19.65 -28.18 -21.28
N MET A 47 -18.44 -28.41 -21.78
CA MET A 47 -17.23 -27.77 -21.21
C MET A 47 -17.12 -26.27 -21.51
N THR A 48 -17.80 -25.79 -22.58
CA THR A 48 -17.74 -24.39 -22.99
C THR A 48 -18.87 -23.61 -22.34
N ALA A 49 -18.55 -22.59 -21.58
CA ALA A 49 -19.54 -21.69 -21.00
C ALA A 49 -20.27 -20.92 -22.12
N LEU A 50 -21.56 -20.66 -21.95
CA LEU A 50 -22.37 -19.89 -22.89
C LEU A 50 -21.97 -18.42 -22.92
N ALA A 51 -21.73 -17.85 -21.74
CA ALA A 51 -21.19 -16.51 -21.48
C ALA A 51 -20.56 -16.48 -20.12
N THR A 52 -19.68 -15.49 -19.87
CA THR A 52 -19.11 -15.26 -18.56
C THR A 52 -19.69 -13.98 -17.96
N ILE A 53 -20.08 -14.03 -16.71
CA ILE A 53 -20.57 -12.87 -15.98
C ILE A 53 -19.50 -12.46 -14.96
N TYR A 54 -19.08 -11.20 -15.05
CA TYR A 54 -18.10 -10.62 -14.14
C TYR A 54 -18.82 -9.75 -13.11
N GLN A 55 -18.60 -10.03 -11.85
CA GLN A 55 -18.98 -9.10 -10.79
C GLN A 55 -17.95 -7.98 -10.78
N ILE A 56 -18.37 -6.75 -11.07
CA ILE A 56 -17.49 -5.60 -11.21
C ILE A 56 -17.56 -4.67 -9.99
N ASP A 57 -18.60 -4.75 -9.20
CA ASP A 57 -18.77 -3.97 -7.98
C ASP A 57 -19.26 -4.88 -6.83
N PRO A 58 -18.48 -5.05 -5.73
CA PRO A 58 -17.11 -4.57 -5.57
C PRO A 58 -16.09 -5.27 -6.48
N MET A 59 -14.97 -4.58 -6.78
CA MET A 59 -13.87 -5.11 -7.56
C MET A 59 -12.73 -5.54 -6.64
N ASN A 60 -12.27 -6.77 -6.83
CA ASN A 60 -11.10 -7.29 -6.13
C ASN A 60 -9.83 -6.99 -6.92
N VAL A 61 -8.80 -6.57 -6.20
CA VAL A 61 -7.47 -6.28 -6.75
C VAL A 61 -6.47 -7.15 -6.03
N ASP A 62 -5.74 -7.95 -6.77
CA ASP A 62 -4.66 -8.78 -6.25
C ASP A 62 -3.35 -8.03 -6.34
N LEU A 63 -2.72 -7.84 -5.18
CA LEU A 63 -1.47 -7.13 -4.99
C LEU A 63 -0.38 -8.17 -4.72
N THR A 64 0.71 -8.10 -5.46
CA THR A 64 1.84 -8.99 -5.25
C THR A 64 2.99 -8.23 -4.61
N GLU A 65 3.45 -8.66 -3.44
CA GLU A 65 4.55 -8.02 -2.72
C GLU A 65 5.56 -9.04 -2.21
N SER A 66 6.82 -8.60 -2.08
CA SER A 66 7.90 -9.42 -1.53
C SER A 66 7.65 -9.74 -0.05
N VAL A 67 7.87 -11.00 0.32
CA VAL A 67 7.78 -11.47 1.71
C VAL A 67 8.70 -10.67 2.63
N GLU A 68 9.90 -10.32 2.16
CA GLU A 68 10.87 -9.56 2.94
C GLU A 68 10.31 -8.20 3.37
N LYS A 69 9.66 -7.48 2.46
CA LYS A 69 9.04 -6.18 2.76
C LYS A 69 7.89 -6.32 3.75
N LEU A 70 7.04 -7.35 3.59
CA LEU A 70 5.93 -7.59 4.50
C LEU A 70 6.41 -7.96 5.91
N VAL A 71 7.44 -8.80 6.01
CA VAL A 71 8.04 -9.17 7.31
C VAL A 71 8.69 -7.95 7.96
N LYS A 72 9.40 -7.12 7.18
CA LYS A 72 10.00 -5.87 7.70
C LYS A 72 8.93 -4.92 8.22
N ALA A 73 7.87 -4.72 7.46
CA ALA A 73 6.73 -3.89 7.84
C ALA A 73 6.05 -4.39 9.12
N LYS A 74 5.85 -5.71 9.22
CA LYS A 74 5.30 -6.33 10.42
C LYS A 74 6.17 -6.09 11.64
N ARG A 75 7.48 -6.31 11.53
CA ARG A 75 8.42 -6.05 12.65
C ARG A 75 8.43 -4.58 13.10
N GLN A 76 8.30 -3.65 12.18
CA GLN A 76 8.21 -2.23 12.51
C GLN A 76 6.92 -1.89 13.26
N ASN A 77 5.80 -2.51 12.90
CA ASN A 77 4.53 -2.35 13.61
C ASN A 77 4.51 -3.06 14.97
N ASP A 78 5.16 -4.20 15.10
CA ASP A 78 5.25 -4.95 16.37
C ASP A 78 6.04 -4.19 17.46
N LEU A 79 6.91 -3.26 17.08
CA LEU A 79 7.65 -2.39 18.01
C LEU A 79 6.79 -1.27 18.62
N GLY A 80 5.60 -1.02 18.11
CA GLY A 80 4.71 0.06 18.54
C GLY A 80 3.26 -0.32 18.88
N ALA A 81 2.86 -1.57 18.67
CA ALA A 81 1.46 -1.98 18.82
C ALA A 81 1.27 -3.05 19.89
N ASP A 82 0.12 -2.98 20.59
CA ASP A 82 -0.33 -4.03 21.52
C ASP A 82 -0.31 -5.42 20.87
N GLU A 83 0.13 -6.44 21.61
CA GLU A 83 0.26 -7.84 21.16
C GLU A 83 -1.01 -8.42 20.51
N GLU A 84 -2.20 -7.87 20.82
CA GLU A 84 -3.47 -8.29 20.22
C GLU A 84 -3.63 -7.80 18.76
N ALA A 85 -3.11 -6.64 18.41
CA ALA A 85 -3.15 -6.11 17.04
C ALA A 85 -2.25 -6.93 16.09
N SER A 86 -1.13 -7.43 16.60
CA SER A 86 -0.17 -8.23 15.83
C SER A 86 -0.67 -9.63 15.46
N ARG A 87 -1.62 -10.18 16.21
CA ARG A 87 -2.16 -11.55 15.99
C ARG A 87 -3.24 -11.63 14.91
N ASN A 88 -3.86 -10.51 14.56
CA ASN A 88 -4.97 -10.47 13.60
C ASN A 88 -4.55 -9.94 12.23
N LEU A 89 -3.71 -10.68 11.50
CA LEU A 89 -3.45 -10.45 10.07
C LEU A 89 -4.74 -10.53 9.21
N GLN A 90 -5.82 -11.10 9.75
CA GLN A 90 -7.11 -11.24 9.06
C GLN A 90 -8.05 -10.04 9.25
N ASN A 91 -7.77 -9.12 10.19
CA ASN A 91 -8.58 -7.93 10.45
C ASN A 91 -7.85 -6.61 10.12
N LEU A 92 -6.90 -6.67 9.18
CA LEU A 92 -6.21 -5.50 8.68
C LEU A 92 -7.18 -4.62 7.90
N ASN A 93 -7.88 -3.74 8.59
CA ASN A 93 -8.64 -2.65 7.96
C ASN A 93 -7.68 -1.58 7.41
N VAL A 94 -6.65 -2.06 6.66
CA VAL A 94 -5.61 -1.22 6.09
C VAL A 94 -6.16 -0.54 4.85
N PRO A 95 -6.16 0.79 4.81
CA PRO A 95 -6.60 1.51 3.63
C PRO A 95 -5.61 1.30 2.47
N VAL A 96 -6.16 1.07 1.29
CA VAL A 96 -5.41 0.88 0.05
C VAL A 96 -5.91 1.91 -0.96
N LYS A 97 -4.99 2.67 -1.56
CA LYS A 97 -5.27 3.57 -2.67
C LYS A 97 -4.73 2.98 -3.96
N LEU A 98 -5.45 3.16 -5.06
CA LEU A 98 -5.00 2.74 -6.39
C LEU A 98 -4.55 3.93 -7.21
N LEU A 99 -3.53 3.69 -8.03
CA LEU A 99 -3.07 4.59 -9.07
C LEU A 99 -3.21 3.90 -10.42
N PHE A 100 -3.75 4.61 -11.38
CA PHE A 100 -3.70 4.21 -12.77
C PHE A 100 -2.32 4.46 -13.39
N ASP A 101 -2.05 3.88 -14.54
CA ASP A 101 -0.78 4.08 -15.26
C ASP A 101 -0.52 5.55 -15.65
N ASP A 102 -1.57 6.36 -15.78
CA ASP A 102 -1.47 7.81 -16.02
C ASP A 102 -1.08 8.60 -14.75
N GLY A 103 -0.86 7.93 -13.64
CA GLY A 103 -0.50 8.52 -12.35
C GLY A 103 -1.66 9.12 -11.56
N LYS A 104 -2.91 9.03 -12.08
CA LYS A 104 -4.08 9.51 -11.36
C LYS A 104 -4.51 8.52 -10.29
N GLU A 105 -4.88 9.04 -9.13
CA GLU A 105 -5.43 8.23 -8.05
C GLU A 105 -6.90 7.86 -8.34
N TYR A 106 -7.24 6.63 -8.00
CA TYR A 106 -8.62 6.18 -7.99
C TYR A 106 -9.37 6.85 -6.82
N SER A 107 -10.57 7.35 -7.09
CA SER A 107 -11.33 8.16 -6.12
C SER A 107 -11.84 7.39 -4.90
N GLN A 108 -11.91 6.06 -4.97
CA GLN A 108 -12.38 5.22 -3.88
C GLN A 108 -11.20 4.59 -3.17
N VAL A 109 -11.18 4.67 -1.83
CA VAL A 109 -10.21 3.97 -1.02
C VAL A 109 -10.71 2.54 -0.79
N GLY A 110 -9.88 1.57 -1.11
CA GLY A 110 -10.17 0.17 -0.85
C GLY A 110 -9.72 -0.28 0.52
N LYS A 111 -10.09 -1.51 0.84
CA LYS A 111 -9.72 -2.18 2.08
C LYS A 111 -9.00 -3.48 1.77
N LEU A 112 -7.94 -3.74 2.52
CA LEU A 112 -7.28 -5.04 2.46
C LEU A 112 -8.19 -6.07 3.15
N GLU A 113 -8.62 -7.08 2.40
CA GLU A 113 -9.52 -8.12 2.92
C GLU A 113 -8.78 -9.38 3.31
N PHE A 114 -7.74 -9.71 2.56
CA PHE A 114 -7.07 -10.99 2.71
C PHE A 114 -5.58 -10.88 2.39
N VAL A 115 -4.79 -11.56 3.20
CA VAL A 115 -3.36 -11.81 2.96
C VAL A 115 -3.19 -13.31 2.78
N ASP A 116 -2.77 -13.74 1.61
CA ASP A 116 -2.48 -15.15 1.38
C ASP A 116 -1.27 -15.55 2.22
N VAL A 117 -1.41 -16.67 2.95
CA VAL A 117 -0.31 -17.23 3.74
C VAL A 117 0.67 -18.01 2.86
N GLY A 118 0.25 -18.33 1.63
CA GLY A 118 1.07 -19.01 0.65
C GLY A 118 2.13 -18.09 0.07
N VAL A 119 3.39 -18.52 0.14
CA VAL A 119 4.51 -17.85 -0.53
C VAL A 119 4.80 -18.57 -1.83
N ASP A 120 4.81 -17.83 -2.93
CA ASP A 120 5.35 -18.38 -4.18
C ASP A 120 6.87 -18.52 -4.03
N VAL A 121 7.33 -19.78 -4.01
CA VAL A 121 8.74 -20.11 -3.78
C VAL A 121 9.67 -19.67 -4.91
N ASN A 122 9.15 -19.47 -6.10
CA ASN A 122 9.96 -19.07 -7.26
C ASN A 122 10.24 -17.56 -7.26
N THR A 123 9.27 -16.79 -6.82
CA THR A 123 9.33 -15.31 -6.83
C THR A 123 9.55 -14.71 -5.44
N SER A 124 9.41 -15.51 -4.37
CA SER A 124 9.44 -15.05 -2.97
C SER A 124 8.44 -13.93 -2.70
N THR A 125 7.25 -14.05 -3.30
CA THR A 125 6.17 -13.07 -3.16
C THR A 125 4.96 -13.67 -2.48
N MET A 126 4.16 -12.81 -1.87
CA MET A 126 2.84 -13.11 -1.31
C MET A 126 1.78 -12.29 -2.03
N THR A 127 0.58 -12.83 -2.10
CA THR A 127 -0.58 -12.14 -2.68
C THR A 127 -1.45 -11.58 -1.57
N LEU A 128 -1.76 -10.29 -1.70
CA LEU A 128 -2.72 -9.59 -0.86
C LEU A 128 -3.94 -9.26 -1.70
N ARG A 129 -5.12 -9.41 -1.17
CA ARG A 129 -6.36 -9.04 -1.87
C ARG A 129 -7.01 -7.84 -1.20
N ALA A 130 -7.27 -6.82 -1.99
CA ALA A 130 -7.99 -5.64 -1.57
C ALA A 130 -9.29 -5.48 -2.37
N SER A 131 -10.34 -5.02 -1.71
CA SER A 131 -11.64 -4.80 -2.30
C SER A 131 -11.91 -3.31 -2.46
N PHE A 132 -12.46 -2.94 -3.62
CA PHE A 132 -12.75 -1.56 -3.99
C PHE A 132 -14.18 -1.44 -4.47
N ALA A 133 -14.89 -0.42 -3.99
CA ALA A 133 -16.16 -0.04 -4.59
C ALA A 133 -15.93 0.49 -6.01
N ASN A 134 -16.72 0.02 -6.98
CA ASN A 134 -16.55 0.38 -8.39
C ASN A 134 -17.87 0.81 -9.05
N PRO A 135 -18.60 1.78 -8.48
CA PRO A 135 -19.93 2.15 -8.95
C PRO A 135 -19.94 2.76 -10.35
N LYS A 136 -18.82 3.29 -10.83
CA LYS A 136 -18.67 3.89 -12.16
C LYS A 136 -17.98 2.95 -13.17
N TYR A 137 -17.69 1.72 -12.79
CA TYR A 137 -17.06 0.70 -13.64
C TYR A 137 -15.72 1.15 -14.26
N HIS A 138 -14.95 2.00 -13.54
CA HIS A 138 -13.64 2.45 -14.00
C HIS A 138 -12.58 1.35 -13.90
N LEU A 139 -12.76 0.42 -12.96
CA LEU A 139 -11.91 -0.76 -12.84
C LEU A 139 -12.52 -1.88 -13.66
N MET A 140 -11.71 -2.53 -14.48
CA MET A 140 -12.12 -3.66 -15.29
C MET A 140 -11.22 -4.87 -15.01
N PRO A 141 -11.75 -6.10 -15.11
CA PRO A 141 -10.95 -7.30 -14.96
C PRO A 141 -9.77 -7.31 -15.94
N GLY A 142 -8.60 -7.72 -15.46
CA GLY A 142 -7.38 -7.78 -16.26
C GLY A 142 -6.63 -6.45 -16.40
N MET A 143 -7.10 -5.35 -15.81
CA MET A 143 -6.35 -4.09 -15.77
C MET A 143 -5.15 -4.19 -14.82
N PHE A 144 -4.03 -3.57 -15.23
CA PHE A 144 -2.90 -3.33 -14.34
C PHE A 144 -3.09 -1.99 -13.65
N VAL A 145 -2.90 -2.00 -12.35
CA VAL A 145 -2.94 -0.81 -11.49
C VAL A 145 -1.81 -0.89 -10.49
N ARG A 146 -1.44 0.24 -9.92
CA ARG A 146 -0.48 0.29 -8.81
C ARG A 146 -1.25 0.57 -7.53
N ALA A 147 -0.85 -0.08 -6.46
CA ALA A 147 -1.47 0.12 -5.16
C ALA A 147 -0.50 0.76 -4.19
N LYS A 148 -1.02 1.70 -3.41
CA LYS A 148 -0.34 2.27 -2.25
C LYS A 148 -1.02 1.74 -1.00
N VAL A 149 -0.28 1.01 -0.19
CA VAL A 149 -0.77 0.40 1.05
C VAL A 149 -0.15 1.15 2.22
N GLN A 150 -0.98 1.66 3.13
CA GLN A 150 -0.51 2.28 4.35
C GLN A 150 -0.23 1.20 5.38
N ILE A 151 1.05 0.93 5.65
CA ILE A 151 1.46 -0.17 6.54
C ILE A 151 1.54 0.30 8.01
N GLY A 152 1.80 1.58 8.24
CA GLY A 152 1.89 2.14 9.59
C GLY A 152 2.20 3.63 9.55
N VAL A 153 2.10 4.27 10.71
CA VAL A 153 2.48 5.65 10.95
C VAL A 153 3.48 5.64 12.11
N ASP A 154 4.66 6.20 11.89
CA ASP A 154 5.64 6.41 12.95
C ASP A 154 5.57 7.88 13.40
N GLU A 155 4.97 8.11 14.56
CA GLU A 155 4.78 9.46 15.13
C GLU A 155 6.11 10.07 15.65
N TYR A 156 7.12 9.25 15.87
CA TYR A 156 8.41 9.69 16.43
C TYR A 156 9.53 9.68 15.38
N ALA A 157 9.18 9.57 14.11
CA ALA A 157 10.14 9.53 13.04
C ALA A 157 10.93 10.84 12.93
N LEU A 158 12.25 10.77 13.06
CA LEU A 158 13.14 11.90 12.80
C LEU A 158 13.50 11.93 11.32
N LEU A 159 13.09 12.97 10.63
CA LEU A 159 13.38 13.17 9.21
C LEU A 159 14.40 14.30 9.04
N ILE A 160 15.44 14.07 8.26
CA ILE A 160 16.44 15.06 7.91
C ILE A 160 16.60 15.19 6.40
N PRO A 161 16.79 16.39 5.84
CA PRO A 161 17.03 16.58 4.42
C PRO A 161 18.26 15.79 3.94
N GLN A 162 18.17 15.17 2.78
CA GLN A 162 19.25 14.37 2.20
C GLN A 162 20.57 15.16 2.07
N LYS A 163 20.48 16.47 1.80
CA LYS A 163 21.62 17.37 1.69
C LYS A 163 22.42 17.56 2.98
N ALA A 164 21.82 17.25 4.17
CA ALA A 164 22.49 17.34 5.45
C ALA A 164 23.37 16.14 5.76
N VAL A 165 23.18 15.03 5.07
CA VAL A 165 23.86 13.77 5.33
C VAL A 165 25.15 13.68 4.52
N LEU A 166 26.24 13.48 5.25
CA LEU A 166 27.56 13.22 4.68
C LEU A 166 27.95 11.75 4.90
N ARG A 167 28.90 11.28 4.12
CA ARG A 167 29.47 9.95 4.29
C ARG A 167 30.97 10.05 4.47
N ASP A 168 31.50 9.31 5.42
CA ASP A 168 32.94 9.19 5.60
C ASP A 168 33.58 8.27 4.55
N ASN A 169 34.90 8.15 4.55
CA ASN A 169 35.65 7.30 3.64
C ASN A 169 35.37 5.80 3.83
N ARG A 170 34.69 5.42 4.90
CA ARG A 170 34.25 4.05 5.21
C ARG A 170 32.80 3.81 4.85
N GLY A 171 32.08 4.86 4.35
CA GLY A 171 30.70 4.79 3.97
C GLY A 171 29.69 5.05 5.11
N ASN A 172 30.15 5.31 6.34
CA ASN A 172 29.27 5.62 7.46
C ASN A 172 28.61 6.98 7.24
N ALA A 173 27.31 7.05 7.48
CA ALA A 173 26.59 8.31 7.41
C ALA A 173 26.78 9.13 8.68
N TYR A 174 26.96 10.43 8.52
CA TYR A 174 27.05 11.36 9.63
C TYR A 174 26.46 12.71 9.25
N VAL A 175 26.10 13.48 10.26
CA VAL A 175 25.63 14.87 10.15
C VAL A 175 26.45 15.75 11.09
N PHE A 176 26.47 17.04 10.80
CA PHE A 176 26.95 18.05 11.77
C PHE A 176 25.75 18.67 12.45
N ILE A 177 25.83 18.72 13.78
CA ILE A 177 24.86 19.44 14.61
C ILE A 177 25.53 20.70 15.21
N ALA A 178 24.72 21.73 15.43
CA ALA A 178 25.15 22.94 16.11
C ALA A 178 24.73 22.84 17.58
N GLU A 179 25.71 22.59 18.46
CA GLU A 179 25.50 22.57 19.92
C GLU A 179 25.60 23.97 20.51
N GLY A 180 24.77 24.26 21.51
CA GLY A 180 24.76 25.53 22.24
C GLY A 180 23.74 26.54 21.74
N LEU A 181 22.87 26.13 20.79
CA LEU A 181 21.72 26.93 20.38
C LEU A 181 20.54 26.71 21.33
N SER A 182 19.88 27.78 21.71
CA SER A 182 18.63 27.68 22.46
C SER A 182 17.47 27.54 21.48
N PRO A 183 16.47 26.67 21.75
CA PRO A 183 15.24 26.65 21.00
C PRO A 183 14.63 28.06 20.99
N ASN A 184 14.22 28.53 19.83
CA ASN A 184 13.64 29.88 19.61
C ASN A 184 14.64 31.08 19.73
N GLN A 185 15.94 30.85 19.63
CA GLN A 185 16.90 31.95 19.58
C GLN A 185 16.74 32.67 18.22
N ALA A 186 16.43 33.99 18.32
CA ALA A 186 16.43 34.82 17.11
C ALA A 186 17.89 35.03 16.67
N VAL A 187 18.19 34.64 15.44
CA VAL A 187 19.51 34.81 14.82
C VAL A 187 19.38 35.58 13.52
N SER A 188 20.34 36.44 13.24
CA SER A 188 20.40 37.21 11.97
C SER A 188 21.86 37.35 11.53
N GLU A 189 22.07 37.82 10.31
CA GLU A 189 23.42 38.13 9.81
C GLU A 189 24.14 39.20 10.68
N GLU A 190 23.37 40.12 11.27
CA GLU A 190 23.87 41.20 12.10
C GLU A 190 24.18 40.72 13.54
N ALA A 191 23.48 39.68 14.02
CA ALA A 191 23.64 39.09 15.33
C ALA A 191 23.70 37.57 15.23
N PRO A 192 24.84 36.99 14.79
CA PRO A 192 24.98 35.55 14.66
C PRO A 192 25.06 34.85 16.02
N ALA A 193 24.40 33.73 16.17
CA ALA A 193 24.54 32.91 17.36
C ALA A 193 25.85 32.10 17.29
N LYS A 194 26.58 32.07 18.41
CA LYS A 194 27.76 31.22 18.53
C LYS A 194 27.34 29.81 18.91
N ALA A 195 27.80 28.82 18.19
CA ALA A 195 27.57 27.41 18.44
C ALA A 195 28.86 26.62 18.17
N LYS A 196 28.89 25.38 18.59
CA LYS A 196 29.97 24.45 18.23
C LYS A 196 29.41 23.40 17.30
N SER A 197 30.18 23.07 16.27
CA SER A 197 29.84 21.94 15.40
C SER A 197 30.28 20.64 16.05
N VAL A 198 29.39 19.68 16.08
CA VAL A 198 29.67 18.32 16.53
C VAL A 198 29.27 17.35 15.48
N ARG A 199 30.14 16.43 15.11
CA ARG A 199 29.84 15.36 14.17
C ARG A 199 29.14 14.23 14.89
N LYS A 200 27.94 13.90 14.46
CA LYS A 200 27.19 12.74 14.94
C LYS A 200 27.03 11.69 13.81
N PHE A 201 27.40 10.46 14.09
CA PHE A 201 27.10 9.35 13.23
C PHE A 201 25.62 8.99 13.35
N VAL A 202 25.00 8.70 12.23
CA VAL A 202 23.56 8.40 12.15
C VAL A 202 23.32 7.11 11.41
N THR A 203 22.34 6.35 11.88
CA THR A 203 21.82 5.19 11.16
C THR A 203 20.63 5.67 10.34
N LEU A 204 20.74 5.52 9.02
CA LEU A 204 19.71 5.93 8.09
C LEU A 204 18.80 4.75 7.77
N GLY A 205 17.53 4.98 7.88
CA GLY A 205 16.49 4.09 7.40
C GLY A 205 16.13 4.39 5.96
N ASP A 206 14.86 4.47 5.73
CA ASP A 206 14.28 4.67 4.42
C ASP A 206 14.21 6.16 4.04
N THR A 207 14.08 6.46 2.75
CA THR A 207 13.92 7.82 2.25
C THR A 207 12.44 8.18 2.11
N TYR A 208 12.08 9.38 2.53
CA TYR A 208 10.73 9.95 2.39
C TYR A 208 10.83 11.27 1.63
N GLY A 209 10.49 11.24 0.34
CA GLY A 209 10.70 12.38 -0.55
C GLY A 209 12.16 12.80 -0.60
N GLU A 210 12.46 14.05 -0.23
CA GLU A 210 13.81 14.61 -0.16
C GLU A 210 14.50 14.41 1.22
N ASN A 211 13.89 13.63 2.12
CA ASN A 211 14.39 13.42 3.47
C ASN A 211 14.80 11.98 3.71
N TRP A 212 15.76 11.79 4.62
CA TRP A 212 16.11 10.50 5.21
C TRP A 212 15.39 10.30 6.55
N LEU A 213 14.88 9.11 6.78
CA LEU A 213 14.49 8.67 8.11
C LEU A 213 15.77 8.34 8.91
N VAL A 214 15.93 8.94 10.07
CA VAL A 214 17.01 8.61 11.01
C VAL A 214 16.47 7.68 12.07
N THR A 215 17.03 6.48 12.16
CA THR A 215 16.65 5.48 13.16
C THR A 215 17.47 5.62 14.44
N GLU A 216 18.72 6.05 14.33
CA GLU A 216 19.61 6.22 15.48
C GLU A 216 20.61 7.36 15.26
N GLY A 217 21.10 7.96 16.34
CA GLY A 217 22.18 8.94 16.33
C GLY A 217 21.76 10.40 16.52
N LEU A 218 20.48 10.73 16.36
CA LEU A 218 19.91 12.06 16.62
C LEU A 218 18.84 12.01 17.69
N LYS A 219 18.59 13.15 18.29
CA LYS A 219 17.51 13.37 19.26
C LYS A 219 16.61 14.49 18.75
N ASP A 220 15.35 14.46 19.19
CA ASP A 220 14.44 15.57 18.94
C ASP A 220 15.01 16.87 19.55
N GLY A 221 14.99 17.96 18.77
CA GLY A 221 15.58 19.24 19.12
C GLY A 221 17.05 19.43 18.70
N ASP A 222 17.72 18.42 18.15
CA ASP A 222 19.08 18.59 17.59
C ASP A 222 19.02 19.52 16.34
N SER A 223 19.84 20.58 16.36
CA SER A 223 19.94 21.51 15.22
C SER A 223 20.95 21.01 14.18
N VAL A 224 20.46 20.49 13.07
CA VAL A 224 21.29 19.94 11.99
C VAL A 224 21.71 21.03 11.01
N ILE A 225 23.00 21.04 10.64
CA ILE A 225 23.56 22.01 9.70
C ILE A 225 23.21 21.61 8.26
N LEU A 226 22.53 22.50 7.54
CA LEU A 226 22.07 22.25 6.16
C LEU A 226 22.91 22.99 5.12
N GLU A 227 23.43 24.16 5.47
CA GLU A 227 24.19 25.01 4.57
C GLU A 227 25.55 25.33 5.17
N GLY A 228 26.55 25.55 4.30
CA GLY A 228 27.91 25.80 4.74
C GLY A 228 28.69 24.59 5.25
N ILE A 229 28.17 23.38 5.11
CA ILE A 229 28.76 22.13 5.62
C ILE A 229 30.22 21.96 5.17
N GLN A 230 30.58 22.43 3.99
CA GLN A 230 31.96 22.31 3.44
C GLN A 230 33.00 23.11 4.27
N LYS A 231 32.56 24.09 5.04
CA LYS A 231 33.42 24.92 5.87
C LYS A 231 33.45 24.47 7.37
N VAL A 232 32.64 23.47 7.69
CA VAL A 232 32.47 22.98 9.06
C VAL A 232 33.53 21.91 9.33
N THR A 233 34.23 22.06 10.43
CA THR A 233 35.16 21.07 10.97
C THR A 233 34.61 20.55 12.30
N ASP A 234 34.94 19.30 12.64
CA ASP A 234 34.50 18.71 13.91
C ASP A 234 35.03 19.52 15.09
N ASN A 235 34.19 19.85 16.07
CA ASN A 235 34.43 20.73 17.19
C ASN A 235 34.82 22.17 16.80
N GLY A 236 34.51 22.61 15.58
CA GLY A 236 34.78 23.97 15.14
C GLY A 236 33.75 24.98 15.68
N ASP A 237 34.20 26.24 15.83
CA ASP A 237 33.28 27.31 16.19
C ASP A 237 32.42 27.71 15.00
N LEU A 238 31.14 27.89 15.26
CA LEU A 238 30.11 28.25 14.26
C LEU A 238 29.54 29.62 14.57
N ASN A 239 29.34 30.41 13.54
CA ASN A 239 28.47 31.57 13.56
C ASN A 239 27.19 31.23 12.82
N VAL A 240 26.12 30.96 13.55
CA VAL A 240 24.82 30.60 12.98
C VAL A 240 24.05 31.86 12.64
N ILE A 241 23.78 32.09 11.36
CA ILE A 241 23.12 33.29 10.86
C ILE A 241 21.63 33.07 10.57
N LYS A 242 21.22 31.82 10.48
CA LYS A 242 19.84 31.46 10.18
C LYS A 242 19.50 30.12 10.79
N ILE A 243 18.39 30.07 11.51
CA ILE A 243 17.77 28.83 11.98
C ILE A 243 16.43 28.69 11.23
N ASN A 244 16.26 27.60 10.54
CA ASN A 244 14.99 27.27 9.90
C ASN A 244 14.41 26.09 10.66
N ASP A 245 13.22 26.27 11.21
CA ASP A 245 12.43 25.11 11.62
C ASP A 245 12.06 24.35 10.35
N ILE A 246 12.59 23.14 10.22
CA ILE A 246 12.12 22.23 9.19
C ILE A 246 10.77 21.75 9.68
N ASN A 247 9.75 22.55 9.42
CA ASN A 247 8.38 22.13 9.63
C ASN A 247 8.06 21.11 8.55
N ILE A 248 8.41 19.85 8.82
CA ILE A 248 7.88 18.74 8.05
C ILE A 248 6.41 18.73 8.41
N PRO A 249 5.49 18.94 7.45
CA PRO A 249 4.07 18.96 7.75
C PRO A 249 3.73 17.72 8.55
N LYS A 250 3.27 17.90 9.78
CA LYS A 250 2.75 16.81 10.62
C LYS A 250 1.37 16.36 10.13
N ASP A 251 0.92 16.91 9.00
CA ASP A 251 -0.31 16.51 8.37
C ASP A 251 -0.19 15.02 8.04
N ALA A 252 -1.08 14.25 8.64
CA ALA A 252 -1.16 12.80 8.41
C ALA A 252 -1.17 12.48 6.91
N ASP A 253 -1.72 13.36 6.09
CA ASP A 253 -1.75 13.24 4.63
C ASP A 253 -0.36 13.32 3.99
N TYR A 254 0.55 14.19 4.47
CA TYR A 254 1.91 14.28 3.92
C TYR A 254 2.75 13.05 4.27
N LEU A 255 2.66 12.58 5.51
CA LEU A 255 3.35 11.37 5.96
C LEU A 255 2.77 10.13 5.27
N VAL A 256 1.46 10.07 5.12
CA VAL A 256 0.75 9.03 4.38
C VAL A 256 1.12 9.07 2.89
N GLU A 257 1.16 10.23 2.26
CA GLU A 257 1.50 10.36 0.84
C GLU A 257 2.94 9.95 0.55
N ASN A 258 3.90 10.34 1.39
CA ASN A 258 5.30 9.96 1.20
C ASN A 258 5.59 8.50 1.57
N SER A 259 4.95 7.95 2.59
CA SER A 259 5.02 6.52 2.88
C SER A 259 4.37 5.68 1.77
N MET A 260 3.28 6.17 1.19
CA MET A 260 2.62 5.54 0.06
C MET A 260 3.46 5.55 -1.22
N LYS A 261 4.19 6.64 -1.53
CA LYS A 261 5.10 6.69 -2.69
C LYS A 261 6.14 5.59 -2.67
N LYS A 262 6.56 5.16 -1.49
CA LYS A 262 7.55 4.10 -1.33
C LYS A 262 6.96 2.70 -1.40
N ASN A 263 5.72 2.54 -0.93
CA ASN A 263 5.01 1.26 -0.92
C ASN A 263 4.14 1.07 -2.18
N GLU A 264 4.60 1.61 -3.31
CA GLU A 264 3.94 1.43 -4.61
C GLU A 264 4.13 -0.01 -5.07
N ILE A 265 3.02 -0.75 -5.14
CA ILE A 265 2.98 -2.18 -5.45
C ILE A 265 2.33 -2.36 -6.82
N ALA A 266 2.96 -3.16 -7.68
CA ALA A 266 2.33 -3.59 -8.92
C ALA A 266 1.15 -4.50 -8.59
N ALA A 267 -0.01 -4.19 -9.15
CA ALA A 267 -1.24 -4.92 -8.88
C ALA A 267 -1.99 -5.25 -10.16
N THR A 268 -2.64 -6.39 -10.16
CA THR A 268 -3.54 -6.81 -11.22
C THR A 268 -4.97 -6.86 -10.67
N VAL A 269 -5.89 -6.24 -11.37
CA VAL A 269 -7.31 -6.34 -11.02
C VAL A 269 -7.77 -7.78 -11.29
N ALA A 270 -8.15 -8.49 -10.22
CA ALA A 270 -8.53 -9.88 -10.29
C ALA A 270 -9.81 -10.06 -11.12
N GLU A 271 -9.82 -11.10 -11.96
CA GLU A 271 -11.07 -11.58 -12.53
C GLU A 271 -11.90 -12.19 -11.40
N SER A 272 -13.04 -11.56 -11.06
CA SER A 272 -14.01 -12.24 -10.24
C SER A 272 -14.71 -13.30 -11.11
N THR A 273 -14.20 -14.52 -11.07
CA THR A 273 -14.86 -15.68 -11.68
C THR A 273 -16.16 -15.97 -10.95
N GLY A 274 -17.22 -15.29 -11.37
CA GLY A 274 -18.57 -15.74 -11.09
C GLY A 274 -18.74 -17.09 -11.77
N GLY A 275 -19.23 -18.07 -11.01
CA GLY A 275 -19.27 -19.47 -11.38
C GLY A 275 -19.69 -19.73 -12.84
N ASN A 276 -19.04 -20.72 -13.41
CA ASN A 276 -19.46 -21.30 -14.70
C ASN A 276 -20.90 -21.78 -14.57
N ALA A 277 -21.77 -21.14 -15.28
CA ALA A 277 -23.13 -21.62 -15.53
C ALA A 277 -23.18 -22.49 -16.80
#